data_6896b9c1c7760a6ab491ef77ae3bd6b0
#
_entry.id   6896b9c1c7760a6ab491ef77ae3bd6b0
#
_cell.length_a   1.000
_cell.length_b   1.000
_cell.length_c   1.000
_cell.angle_alpha   90.00
_cell.angle_beta   90.00
_cell.angle_gamma   90.00
#
_symmetry.space_group_name_H-M   'P 1'
#
loop_
_entity.id
_entity.type
_entity.pdbx_description
1 polymer ?
#
loop_
_entity_poly.entity_id
_entity_poly.type
_entity_poly.pdbx_seq_one_letter_code
_entity_poly.pdbx_strand_id
1 'polypeptide(L)'
;ISKLPVDQIVQVQQAVSSGENGMGGFGPVQDGVILPDMPLQAVNEGSAADTPVLMGTNRDEAKLFNAVPNRPPLDDDQLREQVGQMLKSDAATTNRIIQLFADSRAAHQLPASNHDVVDIIQTMVGFRVPGNRFAECLSRHQPKTFLYLFSWESPARRGDLGACHALDMPFVFGTLDAPTQDRFAGKGLDAENLARNMMDAWIAFAGCADPSHPGIGNWEPFERHKRNTMIFGGECLLT
;
A
#
# COMPACT_ATOMS: atom_id res chain seq x y z
N ILE A 1 -13.21 24.67 20.48
CA ILE A 1 -11.99 24.45 19.67
C ILE A 1 -11.65 25.71 18.87
N SER A 2 -12.59 26.33 18.15
CA SER A 2 -12.37 27.52 17.30
C SER A 2 -11.78 28.75 17.99
N LYS A 3 -11.76 28.80 19.31
CA LYS A 3 -11.19 29.90 20.11
C LYS A 3 -9.86 29.56 20.79
N LEU A 4 -9.36 28.34 20.63
CA LEU A 4 -8.09 27.91 21.19
C LEU A 4 -6.93 28.32 20.28
N PRO A 5 -5.78 28.74 20.87
CA PRO A 5 -4.57 28.96 20.11
C PRO A 5 -4.16 27.66 19.34
N VAL A 6 -3.65 27.83 18.13
CA VAL A 6 -3.25 26.70 17.27
C VAL A 6 -2.22 25.81 17.96
N ASP A 7 -1.26 26.39 18.66
CA ASP A 7 -0.20 25.65 19.36
C ASP A 7 -0.76 24.71 20.44
N GLN A 8 -1.82 25.12 21.15
CA GLN A 8 -2.49 24.23 22.11
C GLN A 8 -3.19 23.06 21.44
N ILE A 9 -3.81 23.30 20.29
CA ILE A 9 -4.47 22.24 19.51
C ILE A 9 -3.43 21.23 19.02
N VAL A 10 -2.31 21.71 18.49
CA VAL A 10 -1.21 20.87 18.02
C VAL A 10 -0.58 20.05 19.15
N GLN A 11 -0.36 20.67 20.34
CA GLN A 11 0.16 19.95 21.51
C GLN A 11 -0.76 18.82 21.96
N VAL A 12 -2.07 19.08 22.04
CA VAL A 12 -3.05 18.06 22.40
C VAL A 12 -3.10 16.95 21.33
N GLN A 13 -3.06 17.33 20.05
CA GLN A 13 -3.01 16.36 18.95
C GLN A 13 -1.78 15.45 19.05
N GLN A 14 -0.60 16.03 19.32
CA GLN A 14 0.63 15.25 19.49
C GLN A 14 0.53 14.29 20.69
N ALA A 15 0.00 14.77 21.82
CA ALA A 15 -0.17 13.94 23.02
C ALA A 15 -1.14 12.76 22.77
N VAL A 16 -2.23 12.99 22.03
CA VAL A 16 -3.18 11.92 21.66
C VAL A 16 -2.57 10.95 20.66
N SER A 17 -1.82 11.45 19.67
CA SER A 17 -1.20 10.61 18.64
C SER A 17 -0.03 9.76 19.15
N SER A 18 0.64 10.19 20.24
CA SER A 18 1.75 9.46 20.86
C SER A 18 1.32 8.41 21.92
N GLY A 19 0.01 8.25 22.15
CA GLY A 19 -0.54 7.25 23.07
C GLY A 19 -0.35 5.80 22.59
N GLU A 20 -0.71 4.82 23.43
CA GLU A 20 -0.49 3.38 23.24
C GLU A 20 -1.00 2.78 21.90
N ASN A 21 -1.81 3.50 21.16
CA ASN A 21 -2.36 3.08 19.87
C ASN A 21 -1.60 3.61 18.63
N GLY A 22 -0.44 4.22 18.80
CA GLY A 22 0.48 4.59 17.72
C GLY A 22 -0.11 5.59 16.70
N MET A 23 -0.42 5.18 15.48
CA MET A 23 -0.97 6.02 14.41
C MET A 23 -2.44 6.42 14.56
N GLY A 24 -3.10 6.25 15.71
CA GLY A 24 -4.55 6.11 15.78
C GLY A 24 -5.35 7.14 16.54
N GLY A 25 -4.80 8.29 16.94
CA GLY A 25 -5.61 9.28 17.67
C GLY A 25 -6.71 9.97 16.84
N PHE A 26 -6.54 10.03 15.52
CA PHE A 26 -7.45 10.70 14.60
C PHE A 26 -7.70 9.82 13.38
N GLY A 27 -8.91 9.37 13.20
CA GLY A 27 -9.34 8.53 12.08
C GLY A 27 -10.85 8.53 11.96
N PRO A 28 -11.41 7.81 10.99
CA PRO A 28 -12.86 7.62 10.88
C PRO A 28 -13.43 7.05 12.18
N VAL A 29 -14.53 7.62 12.64
CA VAL A 29 -15.20 7.22 13.88
C VAL A 29 -16.47 6.46 13.54
N GLN A 30 -16.62 5.26 14.06
CA GLN A 30 -17.88 4.53 14.02
C GLN A 30 -18.85 5.22 14.99
N ASP A 31 -19.77 6.03 14.43
CA ASP A 31 -20.69 6.88 15.18
C ASP A 31 -22.14 6.35 15.20
N GLY A 32 -22.38 5.23 14.52
CA GLY A 32 -23.70 4.62 14.40
C GLY A 32 -24.67 5.35 13.44
N VAL A 33 -24.21 6.43 12.78
CA VAL A 33 -25.03 7.25 11.87
C VAL A 33 -24.39 7.38 10.49
N ILE A 34 -23.21 8.01 10.41
CA ILE A 34 -22.47 8.17 9.15
C ILE A 34 -21.66 6.91 8.85
N LEU A 35 -21.04 6.37 9.88
CA LEU A 35 -20.33 5.09 9.82
C LEU A 35 -20.95 4.13 10.84
N PRO A 36 -22.07 3.47 10.48
CA PRO A 36 -22.82 2.63 11.42
C PRO A 36 -22.06 1.38 11.84
N ASP A 37 -21.25 0.80 10.91
CA ASP A 37 -20.49 -0.41 11.12
C ASP A 37 -19.03 -0.22 10.74
N MET A 38 -18.19 -1.16 11.15
CA MET A 38 -16.79 -1.20 10.70
C MET A 38 -16.75 -1.29 9.16
N PRO A 39 -15.89 -0.51 8.47
CA PRO A 39 -15.89 -0.42 7.01
C PRO A 39 -15.84 -1.77 6.29
N LEU A 40 -15.03 -2.70 6.78
CA LEU A 40 -14.92 -4.03 6.18
C LEU A 40 -16.24 -4.83 6.32
N GLN A 41 -16.94 -4.69 7.44
CA GLN A 41 -18.25 -5.32 7.66
C GLN A 41 -19.30 -4.69 6.74
N ALA A 42 -19.41 -3.38 6.71
CA ALA A 42 -20.36 -2.68 5.86
C ALA A 42 -20.21 -3.05 4.38
N VAL A 43 -18.96 -3.11 3.89
CA VAL A 43 -18.68 -3.51 2.50
C VAL A 43 -18.99 -4.99 2.27
N ASN A 44 -18.70 -5.87 3.23
CA ASN A 44 -19.07 -7.29 3.14
C ASN A 44 -20.58 -7.52 3.10
N GLU A 45 -21.37 -6.58 3.63
CA GLU A 45 -22.83 -6.57 3.60
C GLU A 45 -23.41 -5.82 2.38
N GLY A 46 -22.55 -5.32 1.48
CA GLY A 46 -22.94 -4.75 0.21
C GLY A 46 -23.14 -3.23 0.21
N SER A 47 -22.65 -2.49 1.20
CA SER A 47 -22.78 -1.01 1.25
C SER A 47 -22.19 -0.29 0.04
N ALA A 48 -21.26 -0.92 -0.70
CA ALA A 48 -20.60 -0.38 -1.90
C ALA A 48 -21.00 -1.13 -3.19
N ALA A 49 -22.11 -1.85 -3.21
CA ALA A 49 -22.54 -2.66 -4.35
C ALA A 49 -22.70 -1.87 -5.67
N ASP A 50 -23.11 -0.61 -5.58
CA ASP A 50 -23.33 0.25 -6.75
C ASP A 50 -22.12 1.14 -7.10
N THR A 51 -20.99 0.96 -6.40
CA THR A 51 -19.80 1.80 -6.59
C THR A 51 -18.65 0.98 -7.16
N PRO A 52 -18.30 1.14 -8.44
CA PRO A 52 -17.09 0.54 -9.01
C PRO A 52 -15.83 1.01 -8.24
N VAL A 53 -14.87 0.10 -8.02
CA VAL A 53 -13.68 0.40 -7.22
C VAL A 53 -12.41 -0.04 -7.94
N LEU A 54 -11.46 0.88 -8.06
CA LEU A 54 -10.08 0.63 -8.45
C LEU A 54 -9.20 0.94 -7.25
N MET A 55 -8.48 -0.06 -6.75
CA MET A 55 -7.66 0.06 -5.54
C MET A 55 -6.37 -0.73 -5.65
N GLY A 56 -5.40 -0.39 -4.82
CA GLY A 56 -4.14 -1.11 -4.80
C GLY A 56 -3.24 -0.71 -3.65
N THR A 57 -2.02 -1.23 -3.71
CA THR A 57 -0.96 -0.93 -2.75
C THR A 57 0.39 -0.90 -3.46
N ASN A 58 1.38 -0.31 -2.82
CA ASN A 58 2.74 -0.38 -3.28
C ASN A 58 3.45 -1.61 -2.69
N ARG A 59 4.44 -2.15 -3.40
CA ARG A 59 5.13 -3.38 -3.00
C ARG A 59 5.87 -3.25 -1.66
N ASP A 60 6.46 -2.09 -1.41
CA ASP A 60 7.36 -1.85 -0.28
C ASP A 60 6.87 -0.67 0.60
N GLU A 61 5.55 -0.57 0.88
CA GLU A 61 4.91 0.56 1.60
C GLU A 61 5.68 1.01 2.85
N ALA A 62 6.03 0.07 3.72
CA ALA A 62 6.64 0.37 5.01
C ALA A 62 8.03 1.00 4.91
N LYS A 63 8.73 0.83 3.80
CA LYS A 63 10.08 1.36 3.63
C LYS A 63 10.16 2.88 3.75
N LEU A 64 9.12 3.62 3.34
CA LEU A 64 9.10 5.08 3.50
C LEU A 64 9.06 5.48 4.99
N PHE A 65 8.23 4.82 5.78
CA PHE A 65 8.06 5.12 7.21
C PHE A 65 9.29 4.73 8.02
N ASN A 66 10.00 3.69 7.60
CA ASN A 66 11.20 3.17 8.25
C ASN A 66 12.50 3.80 7.72
N ALA A 67 12.40 4.73 6.78
CA ALA A 67 13.53 5.38 6.12
C ALA A 67 14.21 6.44 7.00
N VAL A 68 14.69 6.05 8.18
CA VAL A 68 15.45 6.93 9.08
C VAL A 68 16.95 6.93 8.75
N PRO A 69 17.65 8.07 8.87
CA PRO A 69 19.09 8.11 8.71
C PRO A 69 19.76 7.19 9.74
N ASN A 70 20.77 6.40 9.28
CA ASN A 70 21.54 5.50 10.13
C ASN A 70 20.66 4.54 10.96
N ARG A 71 19.65 3.91 10.31
CA ARG A 71 18.84 2.87 10.95
C ARG A 71 19.75 1.84 11.62
N PRO A 72 19.63 1.61 12.94
CA PRO A 72 20.51 0.65 13.62
C PRO A 72 20.42 -0.74 13.00
N PRO A 73 21.50 -1.53 12.98
CA PRO A 73 21.43 -2.91 12.54
C PRO A 73 20.35 -3.68 13.30
N LEU A 74 19.67 -4.56 12.63
CA LEU A 74 18.63 -5.43 13.19
C LEU A 74 19.19 -6.87 13.17
N ASP A 75 19.41 -7.45 14.34
CA ASP A 75 19.83 -8.84 14.45
C ASP A 75 18.62 -9.81 14.37
N ASP A 76 18.90 -11.10 14.33
CA ASP A 76 17.87 -12.13 14.15
C ASP A 76 16.91 -12.22 15.36
N ASP A 77 17.38 -11.97 16.56
CA ASP A 77 16.54 -12.04 17.77
C ASP A 77 15.62 -10.83 17.82
N GLN A 78 16.11 -9.64 17.50
CA GLN A 78 15.33 -8.42 17.37
C GLN A 78 14.29 -8.53 16.24
N LEU A 79 14.65 -9.13 15.10
CA LEU A 79 13.70 -9.41 14.02
C LEU A 79 12.56 -10.31 14.50
N ARG A 80 12.87 -11.42 15.19
CA ARG A 80 11.87 -12.34 15.72
C ARG A 80 10.95 -11.66 16.74
N GLU A 81 11.53 -10.86 17.62
CA GLU A 81 10.75 -10.11 18.62
C GLU A 81 9.80 -9.13 17.95
N GLN A 82 10.28 -8.28 17.02
CA GLN A 82 9.44 -7.31 16.32
C GLN A 82 8.32 -7.96 15.54
N VAL A 83 8.63 -9.01 14.77
CA VAL A 83 7.63 -9.74 13.97
C VAL A 83 6.63 -10.47 14.87
N GLY A 84 7.09 -11.11 15.95
CA GLY A 84 6.24 -11.79 16.91
C GLY A 84 5.24 -10.84 17.59
N GLN A 85 5.70 -9.67 18.01
CA GLN A 85 4.85 -8.60 18.57
C GLN A 85 3.84 -8.08 17.55
N MET A 86 4.28 -7.79 16.32
CA MET A 86 3.44 -7.28 15.24
C MET A 86 2.31 -8.26 14.87
N LEU A 87 2.62 -9.55 14.79
CA LEU A 87 1.67 -10.59 14.40
C LEU A 87 0.91 -11.19 15.58
N LYS A 88 1.31 -10.90 16.82
CA LYS A 88 0.81 -11.55 18.04
C LYS A 88 0.86 -13.07 17.93
N SER A 89 1.95 -13.61 17.41
CA SER A 89 2.12 -15.04 17.09
C SER A 89 3.15 -15.71 17.98
N ASP A 90 3.07 -17.04 18.06
CA ASP A 90 4.09 -17.85 18.74
C ASP A 90 5.41 -17.90 17.94
N ALA A 91 6.48 -18.36 18.57
CA ALA A 91 7.81 -18.38 17.98
C ALA A 91 7.90 -19.26 16.71
N ALA A 92 7.17 -20.37 16.65
CA ALA A 92 7.19 -21.27 15.50
C ALA A 92 6.53 -20.60 14.28
N THR A 93 5.37 -19.98 14.46
CA THR A 93 4.66 -19.21 13.45
C THR A 93 5.47 -18.01 12.99
N THR A 94 6.07 -17.27 13.93
CA THR A 94 6.93 -16.12 13.65
C THR A 94 8.10 -16.52 12.76
N ASN A 95 8.85 -17.55 13.12
CA ASN A 95 10.00 -18.04 12.34
C ASN A 95 9.58 -18.49 10.94
N ARG A 96 8.46 -19.20 10.82
CA ARG A 96 7.94 -19.64 9.52
C ARG A 96 7.59 -18.48 8.61
N ILE A 97 6.98 -17.42 9.14
CA ILE A 97 6.63 -16.22 8.37
C ILE A 97 7.89 -15.47 7.95
N ILE A 98 8.85 -15.27 8.84
CA ILE A 98 10.13 -14.63 8.51
C ILE A 98 10.81 -15.39 7.37
N GLN A 99 10.93 -16.71 7.49
CA GLN A 99 11.57 -17.53 6.46
C GLN A 99 10.83 -17.45 5.12
N LEU A 100 9.49 -17.52 5.13
CA LEU A 100 8.67 -17.42 3.93
C LEU A 100 8.95 -16.11 3.15
N PHE A 101 9.01 -14.98 3.85
CA PHE A 101 9.26 -13.69 3.21
C PHE A 101 10.72 -13.52 2.80
N ALA A 102 11.68 -14.02 3.56
CA ALA A 102 13.09 -14.03 3.18
C ALA A 102 13.29 -14.84 1.89
N ASP A 103 12.75 -16.05 1.83
CA ASP A 103 12.83 -16.94 0.66
C ASP A 103 12.14 -16.34 -0.56
N SER A 104 10.94 -15.76 -0.37
CA SER A 104 10.21 -15.11 -1.45
C SER A 104 10.98 -13.92 -2.03
N ARG A 105 11.58 -13.07 -1.19
CA ARG A 105 12.39 -11.94 -1.66
C ARG A 105 13.63 -12.42 -2.40
N ALA A 106 14.32 -13.42 -1.86
CA ALA A 106 15.50 -14.02 -2.52
C ALA A 106 15.14 -14.63 -3.88
N ALA A 107 14.02 -15.35 -3.99
CA ALA A 107 13.54 -15.93 -5.25
C ALA A 107 13.24 -14.88 -6.33
N HIS A 108 12.85 -13.67 -5.93
CA HIS A 108 12.60 -12.54 -6.84
C HIS A 108 13.80 -11.60 -6.98
N GLN A 109 14.99 -12.01 -6.49
CA GLN A 109 16.21 -11.21 -6.53
C GLN A 109 16.10 -9.83 -5.84
N LEU A 110 15.21 -9.72 -4.83
CA LEU A 110 15.04 -8.53 -4.02
C LEU A 110 15.92 -8.57 -2.77
N PRO A 111 16.34 -7.42 -2.23
CA PRO A 111 17.06 -7.38 -0.96
C PRO A 111 16.30 -8.12 0.15
N ALA A 112 17.00 -8.94 0.93
CA ALA A 112 16.43 -9.81 1.97
C ALA A 112 17.18 -9.70 3.31
N SER A 113 17.70 -8.51 3.64
CA SER A 113 18.22 -8.24 4.98
C SER A 113 17.10 -8.30 6.03
N ASN A 114 17.44 -8.37 7.32
CA ASN A 114 16.44 -8.37 8.40
C ASN A 114 15.54 -7.14 8.33
N HIS A 115 16.07 -5.98 7.94
CA HIS A 115 15.25 -4.79 7.68
C HIS A 115 14.29 -4.97 6.52
N ASP A 116 14.74 -5.57 5.41
CA ASP A 116 13.86 -5.81 4.25
C ASP A 116 12.74 -6.79 4.59
N VAL A 117 13.04 -7.81 5.42
CA VAL A 117 12.05 -8.80 5.86
C VAL A 117 11.02 -8.18 6.81
N VAL A 118 11.42 -7.38 7.80
CA VAL A 118 10.46 -6.71 8.67
C VAL A 118 9.62 -5.70 7.91
N ASP A 119 10.23 -4.95 6.97
CA ASP A 119 9.52 -3.94 6.18
C ASP A 119 8.46 -4.57 5.27
N ILE A 120 8.76 -5.72 4.63
CA ILE A 120 7.74 -6.41 3.82
C ILE A 120 6.63 -7.01 4.69
N ILE A 121 6.94 -7.59 5.86
CA ILE A 121 5.91 -8.11 6.77
C ILE A 121 5.02 -6.96 7.26
N GLN A 122 5.59 -5.82 7.61
CA GLN A 122 4.84 -4.62 8.00
C GLN A 122 3.96 -4.10 6.85
N THR A 123 4.47 -4.10 5.61
CA THR A 123 3.69 -3.79 4.40
C THR A 123 2.50 -4.74 4.24
N MET A 124 2.73 -6.03 4.43
CA MET A 124 1.66 -7.04 4.32
C MET A 124 0.58 -6.85 5.37
N VAL A 125 0.97 -6.61 6.62
CA VAL A 125 0.02 -6.44 7.74
C VAL A 125 -0.75 -5.12 7.64
N GLY A 126 -0.06 -4.03 7.30
CA GLY A 126 -0.66 -2.69 7.28
C GLY A 126 -1.43 -2.36 6.01
N PHE A 127 -1.07 -2.94 4.87
CA PHE A 127 -1.59 -2.54 3.56
C PHE A 127 -2.11 -3.71 2.72
N ARG A 128 -1.25 -4.66 2.34
CA ARG A 128 -1.59 -5.65 1.32
C ARG A 128 -2.68 -6.63 1.76
N VAL A 129 -2.58 -7.20 2.96
CA VAL A 129 -3.59 -8.14 3.48
C VAL A 129 -4.93 -7.43 3.74
N PRO A 130 -4.98 -6.27 4.40
CA PRO A 130 -6.22 -5.50 4.52
C PRO A 130 -6.83 -5.14 3.17
N GLY A 131 -6.02 -4.66 2.21
CA GLY A 131 -6.47 -4.34 0.86
C GLY A 131 -7.08 -5.54 0.14
N ASN A 132 -6.40 -6.69 0.16
CA ASN A 132 -6.91 -7.92 -0.44
C ASN A 132 -8.24 -8.38 0.20
N ARG A 133 -8.35 -8.33 1.53
CA ARG A 133 -9.59 -8.65 2.24
C ARG A 133 -10.73 -7.71 1.85
N PHE A 134 -10.42 -6.43 1.68
CA PHE A 134 -11.39 -5.45 1.25
C PHE A 134 -11.86 -5.73 -0.19
N ALA A 135 -10.94 -6.03 -1.11
CA ALA A 135 -11.27 -6.43 -2.48
C ALA A 135 -12.10 -7.73 -2.52
N GLU A 136 -11.80 -8.71 -1.66
CA GLU A 136 -12.60 -9.94 -1.52
C GLU A 136 -14.04 -9.68 -1.06
N CYS A 137 -14.24 -8.71 -0.16
CA CYS A 137 -15.58 -8.31 0.28
C CYS A 137 -16.32 -7.53 -0.82
N LEU A 138 -15.66 -6.56 -1.45
CA LEU A 138 -16.22 -5.77 -2.55
C LEU A 138 -16.67 -6.65 -3.72
N SER A 139 -15.82 -7.56 -4.19
CA SER A 139 -16.08 -8.38 -5.38
C SER A 139 -17.26 -9.34 -5.24
N ARG A 140 -17.80 -9.54 -4.03
CA ARG A 140 -19.03 -10.30 -3.81
C ARG A 140 -20.28 -9.58 -4.32
N HIS A 141 -20.26 -8.26 -4.29
CA HIS A 141 -21.40 -7.40 -4.57
C HIS A 141 -21.15 -6.45 -5.74
N GLN A 142 -19.87 -6.15 -6.03
CA GLN A 142 -19.46 -5.21 -7.07
C GLN A 142 -18.51 -5.91 -8.07
N PRO A 143 -18.99 -6.31 -9.25
CA PRO A 143 -18.18 -7.01 -10.27
C PRO A 143 -17.10 -6.12 -10.88
N LYS A 144 -17.25 -4.79 -10.82
CA LYS A 144 -16.24 -3.82 -11.29
C LYS A 144 -15.31 -3.40 -10.15
N THR A 145 -14.68 -4.40 -9.53
CA THR A 145 -13.61 -4.23 -8.54
C THR A 145 -12.28 -4.57 -9.19
N PHE A 146 -11.35 -3.63 -9.23
CA PHE A 146 -10.04 -3.81 -9.85
C PHE A 146 -8.93 -3.61 -8.82
N LEU A 147 -7.91 -4.47 -8.88
CA LEU A 147 -6.80 -4.45 -7.91
C LEU A 147 -5.47 -4.27 -8.62
N TYR A 148 -4.61 -3.39 -8.09
CA TYR A 148 -3.24 -3.24 -8.57
C TYR A 148 -2.18 -3.44 -7.48
N LEU A 149 -0.96 -3.72 -7.93
CA LEU A 149 0.27 -3.63 -7.16
C LEU A 149 1.26 -2.74 -7.90
N PHE A 150 1.65 -1.65 -7.26
CA PHE A 150 2.70 -0.78 -7.81
C PHE A 150 4.07 -1.30 -7.38
N SER A 151 4.94 -1.56 -8.34
CA SER A 151 6.26 -2.19 -8.13
C SER A 151 7.44 -1.42 -8.74
N TRP A 152 7.20 -0.23 -9.31
CA TRP A 152 8.28 0.65 -9.75
C TRP A 152 9.15 1.06 -8.57
N GLU A 153 10.47 1.03 -8.75
CA GLU A 153 11.41 1.33 -7.67
C GLU A 153 11.88 2.78 -7.71
N SER A 154 11.80 3.44 -6.56
CA SER A 154 12.35 4.78 -6.37
C SER A 154 13.88 4.76 -6.51
N PRO A 155 14.48 5.65 -7.29
CA PRO A 155 15.93 5.83 -7.30
C PRO A 155 16.47 6.53 -6.05
N ALA A 156 15.58 7.09 -5.22
CA ALA A 156 15.98 7.79 -4.00
C ALA A 156 16.73 6.87 -3.05
N ARG A 157 17.69 7.44 -2.32
CA ARG A 157 18.53 6.69 -1.38
C ARG A 157 19.20 5.46 -2.00
N ARG A 158 19.58 5.54 -3.28
CA ARG A 158 20.23 4.43 -4.03
C ARG A 158 19.32 3.21 -4.20
N GLY A 159 18.01 3.39 -4.23
CA GLY A 159 17.04 2.31 -4.36
C GLY A 159 16.55 1.71 -3.05
N ASP A 160 17.05 2.15 -1.89
CA ASP A 160 16.68 1.59 -0.58
C ASP A 160 15.18 1.70 -0.30
N LEU A 161 14.50 2.69 -0.89
CA LEU A 161 13.05 2.86 -0.71
C LEU A 161 12.20 1.83 -1.46
N GLY A 162 12.74 1.19 -2.51
CA GLY A 162 11.95 0.30 -3.35
C GLY A 162 10.70 0.98 -3.89
N ALA A 163 9.61 0.24 -4.03
CA ALA A 163 8.29 0.75 -4.38
C ALA A 163 7.55 1.19 -3.10
N CYS A 164 8.01 2.29 -2.49
CA CYS A 164 7.54 2.74 -1.18
C CYS A 164 6.18 3.45 -1.22
N HIS A 165 5.65 3.76 -0.03
CA HIS A 165 4.38 4.47 0.13
C HIS A 165 4.34 5.77 -0.65
N ALA A 166 3.19 6.05 -1.29
CA ALA A 166 2.89 7.23 -2.09
C ALA A 166 3.76 7.42 -3.36
N LEU A 167 4.62 6.45 -3.71
CA LEU A 167 5.42 6.52 -4.92
C LEU A 167 4.60 6.39 -6.21
N ASP A 168 3.43 5.77 -6.16
CA ASP A 168 2.47 5.66 -7.26
C ASP A 168 1.79 7.00 -7.60
N MET A 169 1.68 7.93 -6.65
CA MET A 169 0.95 9.19 -6.84
C MET A 169 1.47 10.04 -8.01
N PRO A 170 2.78 10.32 -8.15
CA PRO A 170 3.28 11.09 -9.31
C PRO A 170 3.01 10.43 -10.66
N PHE A 171 2.85 9.11 -10.70
CA PHE A 171 2.50 8.38 -11.92
C PHE A 171 1.00 8.49 -12.24
N VAL A 172 0.14 8.33 -11.25
CA VAL A 172 -1.32 8.46 -11.42
C VAL A 172 -1.71 9.88 -11.80
N PHE A 173 -1.07 10.89 -11.22
CA PHE A 173 -1.40 12.31 -11.48
C PHE A 173 -0.53 12.98 -12.54
N GLY A 174 0.40 12.26 -13.18
CA GLY A 174 1.27 12.79 -14.23
C GLY A 174 2.18 13.93 -13.77
N THR A 175 2.65 13.88 -12.51
CA THR A 175 3.42 14.98 -11.89
C THR A 175 4.91 14.67 -11.77
N LEU A 176 5.46 13.80 -12.64
CA LEU A 176 6.87 13.41 -12.61
C LEU A 176 7.85 14.60 -12.80
N ASP A 177 7.45 15.65 -13.50
CA ASP A 177 8.21 16.88 -13.75
C ASP A 177 8.05 17.94 -12.65
N ALA A 178 7.25 17.67 -11.63
CA ALA A 178 7.16 18.59 -10.50
C ALA A 178 8.51 18.66 -9.75
N PRO A 179 8.83 19.80 -9.14
CA PRO A 179 10.11 19.98 -8.45
C PRO A 179 10.39 18.85 -7.45
N THR A 180 11.59 18.26 -7.54
CA THR A 180 12.09 17.15 -6.71
C THR A 180 11.52 15.76 -6.99
N GLN A 181 10.52 15.61 -7.86
CA GLN A 181 9.94 14.30 -8.18
C GLN A 181 10.92 13.40 -8.94
N ASP A 182 11.82 13.95 -9.72
CA ASP A 182 12.92 13.22 -10.36
C ASP A 182 13.80 12.45 -9.38
N ARG A 183 13.94 12.96 -8.16
CA ARG A 183 14.70 12.31 -7.09
C ARG A 183 13.91 11.20 -6.38
N PHE A 184 12.59 11.34 -6.32
CA PHE A 184 11.70 10.40 -5.64
C PHE A 184 11.16 9.33 -6.58
N ALA A 185 10.55 9.74 -7.68
CA ALA A 185 9.90 8.84 -8.63
C ALA A 185 10.82 8.36 -9.77
N GLY A 186 11.94 9.04 -9.99
CA GLY A 186 12.79 8.82 -11.16
C GLY A 186 12.33 9.63 -12.36
N LYS A 187 13.00 9.42 -13.48
CA LYS A 187 12.76 10.10 -14.75
C LYS A 187 13.18 9.24 -15.93
N GLY A 188 12.80 9.65 -17.12
CA GLY A 188 13.15 8.99 -18.38
C GLY A 188 11.98 8.23 -18.97
N LEU A 189 12.20 7.67 -20.15
CA LEU A 189 11.14 7.10 -20.97
C LEU A 189 10.31 6.01 -20.27
N ASP A 190 10.93 5.17 -19.45
CA ASP A 190 10.23 4.08 -18.75
C ASP A 190 9.27 4.64 -17.69
N ALA A 191 9.74 5.63 -16.90
CA ALA A 191 8.89 6.31 -15.92
C ALA A 191 7.74 7.07 -16.60
N GLU A 192 8.01 7.77 -17.70
CA GLU A 192 7.01 8.50 -18.48
C GLU A 192 5.97 7.57 -19.12
N ASN A 193 6.40 6.41 -19.64
CA ASN A 193 5.52 5.40 -20.20
C ASN A 193 4.62 4.79 -19.12
N LEU A 194 5.21 4.44 -17.96
CA LEU A 194 4.44 3.95 -16.83
C LEU A 194 3.41 4.97 -16.35
N ALA A 195 3.82 6.24 -16.21
CA ALA A 195 2.90 7.31 -15.80
C ALA A 195 1.74 7.47 -16.81
N ARG A 196 2.03 7.44 -18.12
CA ARG A 196 1.01 7.50 -19.16
C ARG A 196 0.03 6.32 -19.04
N ASN A 197 0.53 5.10 -18.90
CA ASN A 197 -0.31 3.92 -18.74
C ASN A 197 -1.20 4.01 -17.49
N MET A 198 -0.66 4.49 -16.37
CA MET A 198 -1.46 4.66 -15.14
C MET A 198 -2.50 5.76 -15.29
N MET A 199 -2.14 6.94 -15.82
CA MET A 199 -3.10 8.02 -16.07
C MET A 199 -4.24 7.56 -16.99
N ASP A 200 -3.92 6.90 -18.10
CA ASP A 200 -4.92 6.41 -19.05
C ASP A 200 -5.86 5.39 -18.41
N ALA A 201 -5.34 4.48 -17.55
CA ALA A 201 -6.15 3.52 -16.81
C ALA A 201 -7.12 4.21 -15.83
N TRP A 202 -6.66 5.21 -15.06
CA TRP A 202 -7.52 5.97 -14.14
C TRP A 202 -8.58 6.80 -14.87
N ILE A 203 -8.21 7.41 -16.00
CA ILE A 203 -9.14 8.17 -16.86
C ILE A 203 -10.19 7.23 -17.45
N ALA A 204 -9.79 6.09 -17.99
CA ALA A 204 -10.71 5.08 -18.53
C ALA A 204 -11.68 4.58 -17.45
N PHE A 205 -11.15 4.22 -16.28
CA PHE A 205 -11.98 3.79 -15.15
C PHE A 205 -12.98 4.87 -14.71
N ALA A 206 -12.54 6.13 -14.59
CA ALA A 206 -13.44 7.23 -14.24
C ALA A 206 -14.53 7.47 -15.29
N GLY A 207 -14.24 7.23 -16.56
CA GLY A 207 -15.17 7.43 -17.67
C GLY A 207 -16.19 6.30 -17.86
N CYS A 208 -15.80 5.04 -17.67
CA CYS A 208 -16.66 3.89 -17.97
C CYS A 208 -16.62 2.76 -16.92
N ALA A 209 -15.95 2.99 -15.80
CA ALA A 209 -15.74 1.98 -14.74
C ALA A 209 -15.05 0.70 -15.25
N ASP A 210 -14.11 0.87 -16.20
CA ASP A 210 -13.22 -0.16 -16.73
C ASP A 210 -11.86 0.48 -17.00
N PRO A 211 -10.77 0.05 -16.33
CA PRO A 211 -9.45 0.64 -16.50
C PRO A 211 -8.68 0.12 -17.72
N SER A 212 -9.24 -0.81 -18.48
CA SER A 212 -8.61 -1.39 -19.67
C SER A 212 -8.36 -0.33 -20.75
N HIS A 213 -7.19 -0.35 -21.36
CA HIS A 213 -6.85 0.51 -22.52
C HIS A 213 -5.69 -0.10 -23.32
N PRO A 214 -5.43 0.37 -24.56
CA PRO A 214 -4.43 -0.27 -25.44
C PRO A 214 -3.02 -0.36 -24.86
N GLY A 215 -2.62 0.54 -23.95
CA GLY A 215 -1.28 0.56 -23.37
C GLY A 215 -1.01 -0.54 -22.34
N ILE A 216 -2.06 -1.08 -21.69
CA ILE A 216 -1.95 -2.15 -20.69
C ILE A 216 -2.76 -3.40 -21.06
N GLY A 217 -3.55 -3.35 -22.15
CA GLY A 217 -4.45 -4.43 -22.56
C GLY A 217 -5.71 -4.56 -21.69
N ASN A 218 -6.26 -5.75 -21.67
CA ASN A 218 -7.45 -6.05 -20.86
C ASN A 218 -7.06 -6.22 -19.39
N TRP A 219 -7.67 -5.42 -18.51
CA TRP A 219 -7.52 -5.56 -17.06
C TRP A 219 -8.77 -6.25 -16.50
N GLU A 220 -8.67 -7.55 -16.23
CA GLU A 220 -9.78 -8.31 -15.68
C GLU A 220 -10.11 -7.86 -14.24
N PRO A 221 -11.40 -7.76 -13.88
CA PRO A 221 -11.82 -7.50 -12.53
C PRO A 221 -11.25 -8.53 -11.53
N PHE A 222 -11.12 -8.10 -10.28
CA PHE A 222 -10.68 -8.97 -9.19
C PHE A 222 -11.70 -10.08 -8.94
N GLU A 223 -11.23 -11.31 -8.98
CA GLU A 223 -11.97 -12.50 -8.56
C GLU A 223 -11.25 -13.17 -7.39
N ARG A 224 -12.00 -13.56 -6.37
CA ARG A 224 -11.44 -14.17 -5.14
C ARG A 224 -10.50 -15.35 -5.38
N HIS A 225 -10.80 -16.18 -6.37
CA HIS A 225 -10.03 -17.40 -6.67
C HIS A 225 -8.83 -17.13 -7.57
N LYS A 226 -8.95 -16.22 -8.52
CA LYS A 226 -7.88 -15.85 -9.45
C LYS A 226 -6.97 -14.78 -8.89
N ARG A 227 -7.53 -13.86 -8.09
CA ARG A 227 -6.84 -12.70 -7.51
C ARG A 227 -6.22 -11.79 -8.56
N ASN A 228 -6.88 -11.64 -9.70
CA ASN A 228 -6.43 -10.78 -10.80
C ASN A 228 -5.91 -9.45 -10.28
N THR A 229 -4.64 -9.17 -10.53
CA THR A 229 -3.96 -7.97 -10.03
C THR A 229 -3.11 -7.38 -11.15
N MET A 230 -3.32 -6.12 -11.50
CA MET A 230 -2.45 -5.41 -12.43
C MET A 230 -1.17 -4.99 -11.71
N ILE A 231 -0.03 -5.47 -12.20
CA ILE A 231 1.28 -5.03 -11.71
C ILE A 231 1.70 -3.80 -12.52
N PHE A 232 1.95 -2.68 -11.85
CA PHE A 232 2.52 -1.47 -12.44
C PHE A 232 4.00 -1.37 -12.04
N GLY A 233 4.91 -1.61 -12.98
CA GLY A 233 6.35 -1.63 -12.77
C GLY A 233 7.11 -1.26 -14.04
N GLY A 234 8.26 -1.86 -14.28
CA GLY A 234 8.98 -1.73 -15.56
C GLY A 234 8.13 -2.17 -16.76
N GLU A 235 7.25 -3.12 -16.54
CA GLU A 235 6.18 -3.52 -17.46
C GLU A 235 4.84 -3.51 -16.72
N CYS A 236 3.73 -3.34 -17.46
CA CYS A 236 2.38 -3.48 -16.92
C CYS A 236 1.89 -4.90 -17.24
N LEU A 237 1.59 -5.69 -16.20
CA LEU A 237 1.28 -7.10 -16.34
C LEU A 237 0.10 -7.50 -15.45
N LEU A 238 -0.92 -8.12 -16.03
CA LEU A 238 -2.00 -8.76 -15.27
C LEU A 238 -1.57 -10.16 -14.80
N THR A 239 -1.70 -10.45 -13.51
CA THR A 239 -1.34 -11.72 -12.88
C THR A 239 -2.53 -12.36 -12.19
#